data_40ebeb4e68f534c41eb81c614a992f53
#
_entry.id   40ebeb4e68f534c41eb81c614a992f53
#
_cell.length_a   1.000
_cell.length_b   1.000
_cell.length_c   1.000
_cell.angle_alpha   90.00
_cell.angle_beta   90.00
_cell.angle_gamma   90.00
#
_symmetry.space_group_name_H-M   'P 1'
#
loop_
_entity.id
_entity.type
_entity.pdbx_description
1 polymer ?
#
loop_
_entity_poly.entity_id
_entity_poly.type
_entity_poly.pdbx_seq_one_letter_code
_entity_poly.pdbx_strand_id
1 'polypeptide(L)'
;MNRRVVVTGLGAITPIGNNVPEFWSAVKQQKVGIGEITHFDATDYKCHLAAEVKDFDAKEYMDFRSAKRMEAFCQFAVAAAGEALEDSGLSMEAENAYRVGTSISSGVGSLQAIEREHSKLVEKGPGRVNPLFVPMMISNMAAGNVSIQFGLKGKSLNISTACASGTNAIGEAFRTIQYGDAEVMVAGGTESCITPLGIAGFTSLTALTSSDDPKHASIPFDKNRSGFVMGEGAAIVILEELEHAKKRGAKIYAEVTGYGCSSDAYHITSPAEDGAGAATAMISAMRDAGVNPEEITYINAHGTSTHHNDLFETRAIKLAFGEHAKDIRINSTKSMIGHLLGAAGAIECLTCVKEIEEGYIHATVGYETPDEELDLNYCKEAYEEEVPYAISNSLGFGGHNASLLLKKYQA
;
A
#
# COMPACT_ATOMS: atom_id res chain seq x y z
N MET A 1 -20.01 -12.44 19.33
CA MET A 1 -19.22 -11.21 19.12
C MET A 1 -18.12 -11.55 18.14
N ASN A 2 -17.86 -10.70 17.16
CA ASN A 2 -16.70 -10.89 16.28
C ASN A 2 -15.42 -10.72 17.10
N ARG A 3 -14.37 -11.49 16.73
CA ARG A 3 -13.04 -11.34 17.36
C ARG A 3 -12.45 -9.96 16.97
N ARG A 4 -11.84 -9.28 17.93
CA ARG A 4 -11.14 -8.01 17.68
C ARG A 4 -9.76 -8.29 17.08
N VAL A 5 -9.32 -7.42 16.17
CA VAL A 5 -8.07 -7.60 15.42
C VAL A 5 -7.19 -6.38 15.60
N VAL A 6 -5.96 -6.61 16.04
CA VAL A 6 -5.00 -5.56 16.35
C VAL A 6 -3.74 -5.68 15.46
N VAL A 7 -3.03 -4.58 15.31
CA VAL A 7 -1.74 -4.51 14.63
C VAL A 7 -0.65 -4.62 15.69
N THR A 8 0.19 -5.65 15.58
CA THR A 8 1.26 -5.93 16.56
C THR A 8 2.66 -5.81 15.98
N GLY A 9 2.82 -5.71 14.67
CA GLY A 9 4.13 -5.55 14.03
C GLY A 9 4.03 -4.83 12.69
N LEU A 10 5.09 -4.13 12.31
CA LEU A 10 5.20 -3.29 11.14
C LEU A 10 6.52 -3.56 10.42
N GLY A 11 6.50 -3.55 9.08
CA GLY A 11 7.71 -3.65 8.26
C GLY A 11 7.54 -2.95 6.93
N ALA A 12 8.60 -2.31 6.42
CA ALA A 12 8.54 -1.49 5.23
C ALA A 12 9.84 -1.49 4.42
N ILE A 13 9.70 -1.54 3.10
CA ILE A 13 10.76 -1.22 2.12
C ILE A 13 10.17 -0.16 1.19
N THR A 14 10.76 1.03 1.15
CA THR A 14 10.20 2.19 0.45
C THR A 14 11.29 3.04 -0.21
N PRO A 15 10.95 3.94 -1.13
CA PRO A 15 11.91 4.89 -1.73
C PRO A 15 12.61 5.84 -0.76
N ILE A 16 12.12 5.96 0.48
CA ILE A 16 12.65 6.89 1.50
C ILE A 16 13.18 6.20 2.76
N GLY A 17 13.15 4.88 2.83
CA GLY A 17 13.70 4.07 3.92
C GLY A 17 13.43 2.59 3.73
N ASN A 18 14.38 1.74 4.14
CA ASN A 18 14.34 0.28 4.01
C ASN A 18 13.94 -0.42 5.32
N ASN A 19 13.37 0.31 6.25
CA ASN A 19 12.72 -0.15 7.46
C ASN A 19 11.73 0.90 7.96
N VAL A 20 10.87 0.54 8.90
CA VAL A 20 9.84 1.45 9.44
C VAL A 20 10.43 2.67 10.15
N PRO A 21 11.48 2.57 11.00
CA PRO A 21 12.10 3.74 11.61
C PRO A 21 12.64 4.76 10.59
N GLU A 22 13.33 4.30 9.54
CA GLU A 22 13.85 5.17 8.47
C GLU A 22 12.71 5.81 7.69
N PHE A 23 11.74 4.99 7.24
CA PHE A 23 10.56 5.46 6.52
C PHE A 23 9.84 6.54 7.32
N TRP A 24 9.51 6.29 8.58
CA TRP A 24 8.75 7.23 9.40
C TRP A 24 9.54 8.51 9.73
N SER A 25 10.84 8.39 9.99
CA SER A 25 11.72 9.55 10.13
C SER A 25 11.74 10.41 8.87
N ALA A 26 11.81 9.79 7.69
CA ALA A 26 11.79 10.48 6.40
C ALA A 26 10.42 11.14 6.13
N VAL A 27 9.31 10.50 6.50
CA VAL A 27 7.95 11.09 6.42
C VAL A 27 7.87 12.36 7.26
N LYS A 28 8.34 12.32 8.52
CA LYS A 28 8.36 13.52 9.40
C LYS A 28 9.27 14.63 8.87
N GLN A 29 10.30 14.28 8.12
CA GLN A 29 11.19 15.24 7.45
C GLN A 29 10.66 15.70 6.09
N GLN A 30 9.49 15.21 5.66
CA GLN A 30 8.89 15.50 4.35
C GLN A 30 9.85 15.18 3.19
N LYS A 31 10.62 14.09 3.32
CA LYS A 31 11.59 13.66 2.31
C LYS A 31 10.87 13.11 1.08
N VAL A 32 11.19 13.64 -0.09
CA VAL A 32 10.71 13.13 -1.37
C VAL A 32 11.68 12.08 -1.90
N GLY A 33 11.18 10.87 -2.15
CA GLY A 33 11.94 9.74 -2.70
C GLY A 33 11.96 9.67 -4.22
N ILE A 34 11.24 10.58 -4.88
CA ILE A 34 11.15 10.66 -6.34
C ILE A 34 12.46 11.17 -6.92
N GLY A 35 12.89 10.60 -8.03
CA GLY A 35 14.08 10.99 -8.75
C GLY A 35 14.07 10.46 -10.18
N GLU A 36 15.16 10.72 -10.93
CA GLU A 36 15.34 10.17 -12.27
C GLU A 36 15.34 8.62 -12.20
N ILE A 37 14.75 7.98 -13.21
CA ILE A 37 14.78 6.53 -13.37
C ILE A 37 16.21 6.07 -13.57
N THR A 38 16.65 5.13 -12.74
CA THR A 38 18.02 4.56 -12.82
C THR A 38 18.03 3.08 -13.20
N HIS A 39 16.90 2.38 -13.12
CA HIS A 39 16.78 0.96 -13.42
C HIS A 39 17.03 0.64 -14.91
N PHE A 40 16.83 1.60 -15.80
CA PHE A 40 17.07 1.49 -17.24
C PHE A 40 17.28 2.89 -17.85
N ASP A 41 17.76 2.94 -19.10
CA ASP A 41 17.89 4.20 -19.85
C ASP A 41 16.51 4.70 -20.28
N ALA A 42 16.04 5.77 -19.64
CA ALA A 42 14.74 6.38 -19.88
C ALA A 42 14.78 7.58 -20.87
N THR A 43 15.90 7.82 -21.58
CA THR A 43 16.11 8.99 -22.45
C THR A 43 15.00 9.15 -23.50
N ASP A 44 14.51 8.06 -24.07
CA ASP A 44 13.47 8.07 -25.12
C ASP A 44 12.04 8.04 -24.56
N TYR A 45 11.87 8.03 -23.23
CA TYR A 45 10.56 7.99 -22.57
C TYR A 45 10.03 9.41 -22.31
N LYS A 46 8.70 9.56 -22.23
CA LYS A 46 8.06 10.84 -21.87
C LYS A 46 8.05 11.10 -20.36
N CYS A 47 8.16 10.05 -19.56
CA CYS A 47 8.25 10.15 -18.11
C CYS A 47 9.64 9.67 -17.69
N HIS A 48 10.39 10.54 -17.03
CA HIS A 48 11.78 10.29 -16.60
C HIS A 48 11.89 10.05 -15.10
N LEU A 49 10.80 10.23 -14.36
CA LEU A 49 10.80 10.17 -12.90
C LEU A 49 10.10 8.91 -12.38
N ALA A 50 10.69 8.36 -11.34
CA ALA A 50 10.11 7.28 -10.54
C ALA A 50 10.53 7.40 -9.07
N ALA A 51 9.86 6.65 -8.19
CA ALA A 51 10.24 6.51 -6.79
C ALA A 51 10.82 5.10 -6.58
N GLU A 52 12.11 4.95 -6.84
CA GLU A 52 12.85 3.69 -6.74
C GLU A 52 13.30 3.42 -5.30
N VAL A 53 13.28 2.16 -4.90
CA VAL A 53 13.92 1.69 -3.66
C VAL A 53 15.44 1.81 -3.81
N LYS A 54 16.09 2.43 -2.83
CA LYS A 54 17.53 2.72 -2.85
C LYS A 54 18.27 1.86 -1.84
N ASP A 55 19.52 1.52 -2.17
CA ASP A 55 20.46 0.84 -1.26
C ASP A 55 19.93 -0.48 -0.68
N PHE A 56 19.09 -1.23 -1.42
CA PHE A 56 18.56 -2.52 -1.00
C PHE A 56 19.46 -3.67 -1.46
N ASP A 57 20.02 -4.44 -0.52
CA ASP A 57 20.69 -5.71 -0.79
C ASP A 57 19.90 -6.86 -0.17
N ALA A 58 19.28 -7.68 -1.02
CA ALA A 58 18.50 -8.84 -0.59
C ALA A 58 19.26 -9.82 0.31
N LYS A 59 20.60 -9.85 0.25
CA LYS A 59 21.44 -10.72 1.09
C LYS A 59 21.44 -10.37 2.56
N GLU A 60 21.04 -9.16 2.91
CA GLU A 60 20.88 -8.72 4.31
C GLU A 60 19.63 -9.33 4.96
N TYR A 61 18.66 -9.77 4.14
CA TYR A 61 17.34 -10.23 4.59
C TYR A 61 17.10 -11.73 4.32
N MET A 62 17.83 -12.33 3.39
CA MET A 62 17.64 -13.74 3.01
C MET A 62 18.92 -14.36 2.46
N ASP A 63 18.99 -15.69 2.45
CA ASP A 63 20.14 -16.38 1.88
C ASP A 63 20.25 -16.17 0.35
N PHE A 64 21.49 -16.23 -0.14
CA PHE A 64 21.81 -15.95 -1.55
C PHE A 64 21.07 -16.85 -2.56
N ARG A 65 20.77 -18.11 -2.20
CA ARG A 65 20.08 -19.03 -3.12
C ARG A 65 18.60 -18.66 -3.22
N SER A 66 17.99 -18.29 -2.11
CA SER A 66 16.62 -17.80 -2.04
C SER A 66 16.50 -16.48 -2.82
N ALA A 67 17.39 -15.51 -2.58
CA ALA A 67 17.39 -14.23 -3.29
C ALA A 67 17.45 -14.40 -4.82
N LYS A 68 18.29 -15.32 -5.33
CA LYS A 68 18.39 -15.60 -6.78
C LYS A 68 17.14 -16.22 -7.42
N ARG A 69 16.22 -16.75 -6.63
CA ARG A 69 14.98 -17.38 -7.11
C ARG A 69 13.78 -16.47 -6.98
N MET A 70 13.97 -15.23 -6.51
CA MET A 70 12.95 -14.22 -6.32
C MET A 70 13.26 -13.01 -7.17
N GLU A 71 12.22 -12.39 -7.73
CA GLU A 71 12.29 -11.05 -8.29
C GLU A 71 12.09 -10.01 -7.18
N ALA A 72 12.40 -8.73 -7.47
CA ALA A 72 12.47 -7.66 -6.48
C ALA A 72 11.20 -7.54 -5.62
N PHE A 73 10.00 -7.64 -6.20
CA PHE A 73 8.75 -7.57 -5.44
C PHE A 73 8.65 -8.66 -4.35
N CYS A 74 9.14 -9.87 -4.62
CA CYS A 74 9.21 -10.94 -3.60
C CYS A 74 10.29 -10.66 -2.55
N GLN A 75 11.44 -10.14 -2.97
CA GLN A 75 12.53 -9.80 -2.06
C GLN A 75 12.10 -8.70 -1.08
N PHE A 76 11.44 -7.66 -1.57
CA PHE A 76 10.87 -6.59 -0.74
C PHE A 76 9.83 -7.12 0.26
N ALA A 77 8.94 -8.01 -0.21
CA ALA A 77 7.93 -8.62 0.67
C ALA A 77 8.56 -9.47 1.79
N VAL A 78 9.59 -10.25 1.48
CA VAL A 78 10.31 -11.08 2.49
C VAL A 78 11.05 -10.21 3.48
N ALA A 79 11.72 -9.14 3.02
CA ALA A 79 12.43 -8.20 3.89
C ALA A 79 11.47 -7.48 4.85
N ALA A 80 10.40 -6.89 4.31
CA ALA A 80 9.38 -6.22 5.13
C ALA A 80 8.66 -7.18 6.08
N ALA A 81 8.40 -8.43 5.65
CA ALA A 81 7.79 -9.44 6.53
C ALA A 81 8.73 -9.86 7.68
N GLY A 82 10.04 -9.94 7.40
CA GLY A 82 11.05 -10.22 8.43
C GLY A 82 11.06 -9.14 9.51
N GLU A 83 11.10 -7.87 9.12
CA GLU A 83 11.01 -6.73 10.05
C GLU A 83 9.70 -6.76 10.85
N ALA A 84 8.56 -6.95 10.18
CA ALA A 84 7.25 -6.96 10.85
C ALA A 84 7.12 -8.09 11.88
N LEU A 85 7.64 -9.28 11.57
CA LEU A 85 7.66 -10.42 12.49
C LEU A 85 8.58 -10.15 13.69
N GLU A 86 9.78 -9.59 13.47
CA GLU A 86 10.70 -9.20 14.53
C GLU A 86 10.08 -8.12 15.43
N ASP A 87 9.52 -7.06 14.85
CA ASP A 87 8.86 -5.97 15.58
C ASP A 87 7.67 -6.48 16.42
N SER A 88 6.91 -7.44 15.90
CA SER A 88 5.80 -8.06 16.63
C SER A 88 6.24 -8.89 17.83
N GLY A 89 7.49 -9.33 17.89
CA GLY A 89 7.99 -10.29 18.86
C GLY A 89 7.31 -11.66 18.81
N LEU A 90 6.70 -12.02 17.66
CA LEU A 90 6.03 -13.31 17.48
C LEU A 90 7.06 -14.42 17.32
N SER A 91 7.03 -15.42 18.20
CA SER A 91 7.89 -16.61 18.10
C SER A 91 7.15 -17.77 17.47
N MET A 92 7.53 -18.14 16.24
CA MET A 92 6.91 -19.27 15.54
C MET A 92 7.11 -20.64 16.23
N GLU A 93 8.07 -20.75 17.14
CA GLU A 93 8.26 -21.95 17.96
C GLU A 93 7.15 -22.12 19.01
N ALA A 94 6.55 -21.00 19.46
CA ALA A 94 5.45 -20.97 20.41
C ALA A 94 4.07 -21.05 19.74
N GLU A 95 4.01 -20.88 18.42
CA GLU A 95 2.78 -20.76 17.67
C GLU A 95 2.35 -22.07 16.98
N ASN A 96 1.05 -22.23 16.80
CA ASN A 96 0.56 -23.20 15.84
C ASN A 96 0.70 -22.66 14.43
N ALA A 97 1.71 -23.11 13.69
CA ALA A 97 2.02 -22.63 12.34
C ALA A 97 0.83 -22.67 11.36
N TYR A 98 -0.15 -23.58 11.56
CA TYR A 98 -1.37 -23.65 10.74
C TYR A 98 -2.41 -22.58 11.11
N ARG A 99 -2.17 -21.81 12.18
CA ARG A 99 -3.00 -20.69 12.61
C ARG A 99 -2.35 -19.32 12.30
N VAL A 100 -1.16 -19.33 11.69
CA VAL A 100 -0.43 -18.15 11.24
C VAL A 100 -0.39 -18.17 9.71
N GLY A 101 -1.11 -17.24 9.08
CA GLY A 101 -1.26 -17.18 7.62
C GLY A 101 -0.61 -15.94 6.99
N THR A 102 -0.71 -15.86 5.68
CA THR A 102 -0.25 -14.71 4.87
C THR A 102 -1.35 -14.20 3.97
N SER A 103 -1.44 -12.88 3.81
CA SER A 103 -2.24 -12.23 2.79
C SER A 103 -1.43 -11.06 2.23
N ILE A 104 -0.57 -11.36 1.25
CA ILE A 104 0.38 -10.38 0.68
C ILE A 104 0.15 -10.30 -0.81
N SER A 105 -0.18 -9.10 -1.27
CA SER A 105 -0.64 -8.85 -2.63
C SER A 105 0.40 -8.11 -3.46
N SER A 106 0.39 -8.44 -4.76
CA SER A 106 1.01 -7.66 -5.82
C SER A 106 -0.02 -7.51 -6.93
N GLY A 107 -0.14 -6.33 -7.48
CA GLY A 107 -1.09 -6.05 -8.56
C GLY A 107 -0.66 -6.68 -9.88
N VAL A 108 0.63 -6.78 -10.14
CA VAL A 108 1.20 -7.16 -11.45
C VAL A 108 2.13 -8.37 -11.38
N GLY A 109 2.83 -8.58 -10.29
CA GLY A 109 3.95 -9.53 -10.23
C GLY A 109 5.21 -8.95 -10.88
N SER A 110 6.05 -9.76 -11.53
CA SER A 110 7.29 -9.27 -12.11
C SER A 110 7.21 -9.04 -13.62
N LEU A 111 7.08 -7.77 -14.01
CA LEU A 111 7.29 -7.36 -15.40
C LEU A 111 8.74 -7.56 -15.84
N GLN A 112 9.71 -7.34 -14.97
CA GLN A 112 11.13 -7.58 -15.25
C GLN A 112 11.41 -9.01 -15.71
N ALA A 113 10.81 -10.00 -15.03
CA ALA A 113 10.95 -11.40 -15.42
C ALA A 113 10.34 -11.65 -16.81
N ILE A 114 9.17 -11.06 -17.10
CA ILE A 114 8.49 -11.19 -18.39
C ILE A 114 9.37 -10.62 -19.50
N GLU A 115 9.83 -9.37 -19.38
CA GLU A 115 10.66 -8.70 -20.37
C GLU A 115 11.96 -9.46 -20.64
N ARG A 116 12.66 -9.85 -19.58
CA ARG A 116 13.92 -10.58 -19.67
C ARG A 116 13.77 -11.94 -20.33
N GLU A 117 12.78 -12.72 -19.93
CA GLU A 117 12.60 -14.07 -20.46
C GLU A 117 11.96 -14.06 -21.85
N HIS A 118 11.12 -13.07 -22.17
CA HIS A 118 10.63 -12.84 -23.53
C HIS A 118 11.78 -12.50 -24.49
N SER A 119 12.69 -11.61 -24.13
CA SER A 119 13.89 -11.29 -24.95
C SER A 119 14.72 -12.55 -25.20
N LYS A 120 14.97 -13.38 -24.19
CA LYS A 120 15.68 -14.67 -24.35
C LYS A 120 14.92 -15.62 -25.29
N LEU A 121 13.59 -15.68 -25.20
CA LEU A 121 12.79 -16.53 -26.07
C LEU A 121 12.94 -16.11 -27.54
N VAL A 122 12.86 -14.80 -27.81
CA VAL A 122 12.98 -14.25 -29.17
C VAL A 122 14.38 -14.44 -29.73
N GLU A 123 15.41 -14.14 -28.96
CA GLU A 123 16.80 -14.18 -29.41
C GLU A 123 17.40 -15.59 -29.47
N LYS A 124 17.03 -16.49 -28.55
CA LYS A 124 17.73 -17.76 -28.29
C LYS A 124 16.83 -18.99 -28.33
N GLY A 125 15.53 -18.81 -28.55
CA GLY A 125 14.55 -19.87 -28.64
C GLY A 125 14.05 -20.41 -27.28
N PRO A 126 13.01 -21.28 -27.30
CA PRO A 126 12.28 -21.70 -26.07
C PRO A 126 13.13 -22.50 -25.06
N GLY A 127 14.16 -23.19 -25.52
CA GLY A 127 15.07 -23.96 -24.65
C GLY A 127 15.96 -23.09 -23.75
N ARG A 128 15.90 -21.76 -23.86
CA ARG A 128 16.71 -20.81 -23.07
C ARG A 128 15.93 -20.02 -22.05
N VAL A 129 14.61 -20.18 -22.02
CA VAL A 129 13.76 -19.60 -20.96
C VAL A 129 14.12 -20.23 -19.61
N ASN A 130 14.20 -19.41 -18.58
CA ASN A 130 14.49 -19.86 -17.22
C ASN A 130 13.43 -20.88 -16.76
N PRO A 131 13.79 -22.06 -16.28
CA PRO A 131 12.83 -23.05 -15.76
C PRO A 131 12.01 -22.53 -14.56
N LEU A 132 12.51 -21.51 -13.83
CA LEU A 132 11.79 -20.84 -12.74
C LEU A 132 11.00 -19.59 -13.20
N PHE A 133 10.91 -19.33 -14.51
CA PHE A 133 10.23 -18.14 -15.03
C PHE A 133 8.83 -17.96 -14.43
N VAL A 134 8.00 -18.99 -14.51
CA VAL A 134 6.61 -18.89 -14.03
C VAL A 134 6.55 -18.57 -12.54
N PRO A 135 7.20 -19.32 -11.61
CA PRO A 135 7.16 -18.97 -10.19
C PRO A 135 7.87 -17.65 -9.86
N MET A 136 8.76 -17.14 -10.70
CA MET A 136 9.38 -15.83 -10.48
C MET A 136 8.47 -14.67 -10.88
N MET A 137 7.56 -14.86 -11.84
CA MET A 137 6.73 -13.77 -12.36
C MET A 137 5.36 -13.63 -11.72
N ILE A 138 4.75 -14.72 -11.24
CA ILE A 138 3.34 -14.68 -10.77
C ILE A 138 3.20 -13.98 -9.42
N SER A 139 2.16 -13.18 -9.29
CA SER A 139 1.94 -12.26 -8.16
C SER A 139 1.78 -12.93 -6.80
N ASN A 140 1.23 -14.17 -6.75
CA ASN A 140 1.03 -14.90 -5.50
C ASN A 140 2.34 -15.36 -4.83
N MET A 141 3.47 -15.26 -5.53
CA MET A 141 4.75 -15.72 -4.97
C MET A 141 5.32 -14.81 -3.89
N ALA A 142 4.84 -13.58 -3.76
CA ALA A 142 5.15 -12.77 -2.59
C ALA A 142 4.66 -13.45 -1.29
N ALA A 143 3.37 -13.80 -1.23
CA ALA A 143 2.81 -14.54 -0.09
C ALA A 143 3.45 -15.93 0.07
N GLY A 144 3.68 -16.65 -1.05
CA GLY A 144 4.30 -17.96 -1.04
C GLY A 144 5.72 -17.97 -0.49
N ASN A 145 6.57 -17.04 -0.92
CA ASN A 145 7.96 -16.93 -0.45
C ASN A 145 8.03 -16.53 1.03
N VAL A 146 7.18 -15.59 1.48
CA VAL A 146 7.08 -15.22 2.91
C VAL A 146 6.66 -16.45 3.74
N SER A 147 5.64 -17.19 3.29
CA SER A 147 5.21 -18.42 3.97
C SER A 147 6.33 -19.45 4.09
N ILE A 148 7.11 -19.65 3.01
CA ILE A 148 8.24 -20.59 2.99
C ILE A 148 9.37 -20.12 3.91
N GLN A 149 9.73 -18.83 3.83
CA GLN A 149 10.85 -18.26 4.57
C GLN A 149 10.63 -18.34 6.09
N PHE A 150 9.40 -18.09 6.55
CA PHE A 150 9.09 -17.99 7.98
C PHE A 150 8.28 -19.18 8.52
N GLY A 151 8.03 -20.22 7.71
CA GLY A 151 7.33 -21.42 8.14
C GLY A 151 5.85 -21.24 8.46
N LEU A 152 5.17 -20.26 7.81
CA LEU A 152 3.76 -19.92 8.03
C LEU A 152 2.88 -20.88 7.22
N LYS A 153 2.12 -21.74 7.88
CA LYS A 153 1.37 -22.83 7.26
C LYS A 153 -0.15 -22.61 7.23
N GLY A 154 -0.61 -21.46 7.71
CA GLY A 154 -2.01 -21.06 7.65
C GLY A 154 -2.44 -20.70 6.23
N LYS A 155 -3.59 -20.04 6.13
CA LYS A 155 -4.15 -19.55 4.87
C LYS A 155 -3.13 -18.62 4.18
N SER A 156 -2.85 -18.84 2.89
CA SER A 156 -1.91 -18.02 2.12
C SER A 156 -2.61 -17.50 0.87
N LEU A 157 -2.74 -16.18 0.75
CA LEU A 157 -3.52 -15.51 -0.29
C LEU A 157 -2.72 -14.40 -0.98
N ASN A 158 -3.06 -14.17 -2.25
CA ASN A 158 -2.78 -12.95 -2.99
C ASN A 158 -4.10 -12.46 -3.62
N ILE A 159 -4.43 -11.20 -3.39
CA ILE A 159 -5.65 -10.57 -3.89
C ILE A 159 -5.25 -9.46 -4.85
N SER A 160 -5.46 -9.69 -6.15
CA SER A 160 -5.09 -8.72 -7.18
C SER A 160 -6.30 -7.86 -7.54
N THR A 161 -6.31 -6.63 -7.09
CA THR A 161 -7.30 -5.59 -7.37
C THR A 161 -6.62 -4.27 -7.77
N ALA A 162 -5.58 -4.40 -8.61
CA ALA A 162 -4.75 -3.28 -9.05
C ALA A 162 -4.22 -2.46 -7.85
N CYS A 163 -4.43 -1.14 -7.83
CA CYS A 163 -3.93 -0.26 -6.77
C CYS A 163 -4.59 -0.49 -5.40
N ALA A 164 -5.73 -1.19 -5.34
CA ALA A 164 -6.40 -1.56 -4.08
C ALA A 164 -5.93 -2.90 -3.49
N SER A 165 -5.00 -3.60 -4.15
CA SER A 165 -4.56 -4.94 -3.76
C SER A 165 -4.08 -5.04 -2.31
N GLY A 166 -3.22 -4.11 -1.87
CA GLY A 166 -2.69 -4.10 -0.50
C GLY A 166 -3.77 -3.87 0.56
N THR A 167 -4.69 -2.94 0.31
CA THR A 167 -5.84 -2.66 1.18
C THR A 167 -6.75 -3.88 1.29
N ASN A 168 -7.07 -4.51 0.15
CA ASN A 168 -7.90 -5.72 0.14
C ASN A 168 -7.19 -6.90 0.82
N ALA A 169 -5.87 -7.03 0.67
CA ALA A 169 -5.10 -8.07 1.35
C ALA A 169 -5.18 -7.95 2.88
N ILE A 170 -5.05 -6.73 3.41
CA ILE A 170 -5.19 -6.45 4.84
C ILE A 170 -6.63 -6.65 5.29
N GLY A 171 -7.61 -6.18 4.51
CA GLY A 171 -9.03 -6.35 4.81
C GLY A 171 -9.47 -7.83 4.88
N GLU A 172 -9.02 -8.65 3.93
CA GLU A 172 -9.32 -10.09 3.95
C GLU A 172 -8.54 -10.86 5.04
N ALA A 173 -7.34 -10.40 5.39
CA ALA A 173 -6.63 -10.90 6.56
C ALA A 173 -7.38 -10.58 7.86
N PHE A 174 -7.89 -9.34 7.99
CA PHE A 174 -8.75 -8.93 9.09
C PHE A 174 -9.98 -9.84 9.19
N ARG A 175 -10.70 -10.11 8.09
CA ARG A 175 -11.84 -11.04 8.05
C ARG A 175 -11.45 -12.46 8.45
N THR A 176 -10.30 -12.94 7.98
CA THR A 176 -9.81 -14.28 8.30
C THR A 176 -9.65 -14.47 9.81
N ILE A 177 -9.10 -13.46 10.53
CA ILE A 177 -8.98 -13.50 11.99
C ILE A 177 -10.34 -13.33 12.67
N GLN A 178 -11.17 -12.39 12.19
CA GLN A 178 -12.52 -12.15 12.72
C GLN A 178 -13.39 -13.39 12.74
N TYR A 179 -13.33 -14.20 11.66
CA TYR A 179 -14.09 -15.46 11.54
C TYR A 179 -13.44 -16.63 12.30
N GLY A 180 -12.25 -16.44 12.86
CA GLY A 180 -11.57 -17.47 13.63
C GLY A 180 -10.79 -18.49 12.79
N ASP A 181 -10.55 -18.21 11.50
CA ASP A 181 -9.75 -19.09 10.62
C ASP A 181 -8.25 -18.99 10.91
N ALA A 182 -7.77 -17.87 11.47
CA ALA A 182 -6.39 -17.67 11.92
C ALA A 182 -6.33 -16.93 13.26
N GLU A 183 -5.21 -17.05 13.98
CA GLU A 183 -4.87 -16.21 15.12
C GLU A 183 -4.03 -15.01 14.68
N VAL A 184 -3.16 -15.20 13.69
CA VAL A 184 -2.23 -14.20 13.16
C VAL A 184 -2.22 -14.23 11.64
N MET A 185 -2.18 -13.07 11.03
CA MET A 185 -1.99 -12.91 9.59
C MET A 185 -0.85 -11.91 9.30
N VAL A 186 0.12 -12.33 8.52
CA VAL A 186 1.14 -11.47 7.91
C VAL A 186 0.52 -10.88 6.65
N ALA A 187 0.16 -9.60 6.68
CA ALA A 187 -0.69 -9.00 5.66
C ALA A 187 -0.07 -7.72 5.08
N GLY A 188 -0.29 -7.48 3.80
CA GLY A 188 0.19 -6.26 3.16
C GLY A 188 0.28 -6.36 1.65
N GLY A 189 1.22 -5.60 1.08
CA GLY A 189 1.42 -5.53 -0.36
C GLY A 189 2.85 -5.24 -0.76
N THR A 190 3.18 -5.59 -1.98
CA THR A 190 4.50 -5.38 -2.59
C THR A 190 4.38 -5.13 -4.09
N GLU A 191 5.24 -4.31 -4.65
CA GLU A 191 5.32 -4.10 -6.10
C GLU A 191 6.71 -3.66 -6.52
N SER A 192 7.11 -4.05 -7.76
CA SER A 192 8.33 -3.57 -8.42
C SER A 192 8.09 -3.55 -9.93
N CYS A 193 7.46 -2.48 -10.43
CA CYS A 193 7.03 -2.33 -11.82
C CYS A 193 7.76 -1.21 -12.57
N ILE A 194 8.84 -0.64 -12.00
CA ILE A 194 9.65 0.38 -12.68
C ILE A 194 10.55 -0.31 -13.72
N THR A 195 9.94 -0.60 -14.86
CA THR A 195 10.56 -1.31 -15.99
C THR A 195 10.27 -0.58 -17.30
N PRO A 196 11.02 -0.86 -18.38
CA PRO A 196 10.74 -0.30 -19.70
C PRO A 196 9.27 -0.46 -20.12
N LEU A 197 8.72 -1.67 -20.03
CA LEU A 197 7.33 -1.96 -20.42
C LEU A 197 6.33 -1.33 -19.42
N GLY A 198 6.63 -1.32 -18.14
CA GLY A 198 5.80 -0.69 -17.10
C GLY A 198 5.63 0.80 -17.34
N ILE A 199 6.74 1.53 -17.46
CA ILE A 199 6.73 2.97 -17.72
C ILE A 199 6.07 3.28 -19.08
N ALA A 200 6.40 2.55 -20.15
CA ALA A 200 5.78 2.74 -21.46
C ALA A 200 4.26 2.51 -21.43
N GLY A 201 3.80 1.45 -20.75
CA GLY A 201 2.40 1.10 -20.63
C GLY A 201 1.58 2.18 -19.92
N PHE A 202 2.02 2.64 -18.74
CA PHE A 202 1.34 3.70 -18.00
C PHE A 202 1.46 5.08 -18.67
N THR A 203 2.57 5.35 -19.37
CA THR A 203 2.70 6.55 -20.22
C THR A 203 1.68 6.56 -21.34
N SER A 204 1.47 5.41 -22.01
CA SER A 204 0.48 5.28 -23.09
C SER A 204 -0.96 5.48 -22.60
N LEU A 205 -1.23 5.21 -21.32
CA LEU A 205 -2.50 5.52 -20.65
C LEU A 205 -2.61 7.00 -20.26
N THR A 206 -1.58 7.83 -20.48
CA THR A 206 -1.51 9.22 -20.01
C THR A 206 -1.72 9.37 -18.49
N ALA A 207 -1.30 8.34 -17.73
CA ALA A 207 -1.52 8.28 -16.30
C ALA A 207 -0.32 8.80 -15.48
N LEU A 208 0.89 8.76 -16.07
CA LEU A 208 2.11 9.25 -15.40
C LEU A 208 2.25 10.76 -15.51
N THR A 209 2.94 11.34 -14.53
CA THR A 209 3.27 12.76 -14.49
C THR A 209 4.00 13.22 -15.75
N SER A 210 3.76 14.46 -16.15
CA SER A 210 4.52 15.17 -17.19
C SER A 210 5.57 16.13 -16.61
N SER A 211 5.73 16.17 -15.29
CA SER A 211 6.73 17.01 -14.61
C SER A 211 8.11 16.35 -14.67
N ASP A 212 9.14 17.15 -14.89
CA ASP A 212 10.55 16.77 -14.76
C ASP A 212 11.16 17.25 -13.42
N ASP A 213 10.35 17.92 -12.56
CA ASP A 213 10.77 18.33 -11.22
C ASP A 213 10.38 17.29 -10.18
N PRO A 214 11.33 16.56 -9.57
CA PRO A 214 11.02 15.54 -8.57
C PRO A 214 10.18 16.04 -7.39
N LYS A 215 10.29 17.32 -7.02
CA LYS A 215 9.56 17.89 -5.89
C LYS A 215 8.10 18.23 -6.22
N HIS A 216 7.79 18.39 -7.51
CA HIS A 216 6.45 18.73 -7.98
C HIS A 216 5.88 17.67 -8.95
N ALA A 217 6.45 16.47 -8.97
CA ALA A 217 6.00 15.39 -9.85
C ALA A 217 4.78 14.64 -9.30
N SER A 218 4.71 14.47 -7.96
CA SER A 218 3.56 13.88 -7.27
C SER A 218 3.04 14.89 -6.25
N ILE A 219 2.00 15.62 -6.64
CA ILE A 219 1.38 16.71 -5.87
C ILE A 219 -0.14 16.51 -5.75
N PRO A 220 -0.57 15.48 -4.99
CA PRO A 220 -2.00 15.17 -4.84
C PRO A 220 -2.80 16.39 -4.41
N PHE A 221 -3.97 16.55 -5.03
CA PHE A 221 -4.94 17.65 -4.80
C PHE A 221 -4.49 19.04 -5.23
N ASP A 222 -3.24 19.24 -5.67
CA ASP A 222 -2.78 20.52 -6.22
C ASP A 222 -3.44 20.81 -7.58
N LYS A 223 -3.69 22.06 -7.86
CA LYS A 223 -4.26 22.52 -9.14
C LYS A 223 -3.37 22.16 -10.34
N ASN A 224 -2.06 22.11 -10.16
CA ASN A 224 -1.06 21.84 -11.19
C ASN A 224 -0.70 20.37 -11.32
N ARG A 225 -1.41 19.45 -10.63
CA ARG A 225 -1.17 18.01 -10.73
C ARG A 225 -1.32 17.52 -12.17
N SER A 226 -0.45 16.61 -12.61
CA SER A 226 -0.40 16.19 -14.02
C SER A 226 -0.43 14.68 -14.23
N GLY A 227 -0.41 13.89 -13.18
CA GLY A 227 -0.36 12.42 -13.23
C GLY A 227 0.38 11.87 -12.02
N PHE A 228 0.41 10.55 -11.87
CA PHE A 228 1.14 9.94 -10.76
C PHE A 228 2.60 9.65 -11.11
N VAL A 229 3.43 9.51 -10.10
CA VAL A 229 4.79 8.97 -10.22
C VAL A 229 4.76 7.50 -9.83
N MET A 230 5.27 6.60 -10.67
CA MET A 230 5.38 5.19 -10.33
C MET A 230 6.42 5.00 -9.22
N GLY A 231 6.03 4.25 -8.18
CA GLY A 231 6.91 3.84 -7.09
C GLY A 231 6.97 2.32 -6.96
N GLU A 232 7.93 1.86 -6.15
CA GLU A 232 8.09 0.45 -5.81
C GLU A 232 8.36 0.27 -4.32
N GLY A 233 8.17 -0.94 -3.80
CA GLY A 233 8.42 -1.27 -2.40
C GLY A 233 7.47 -2.32 -1.85
N ALA A 234 7.47 -2.45 -0.53
CA ALA A 234 6.57 -3.33 0.21
C ALA A 234 6.22 -2.73 1.57
N ALA A 235 5.04 -3.05 2.07
CA ALA A 235 4.69 -2.84 3.47
C ALA A 235 3.92 -4.04 4.00
N ILE A 236 4.24 -4.43 5.22
CA ILE A 236 3.65 -5.56 5.92
C ILE A 236 3.21 -5.13 7.31
N VAL A 237 2.04 -5.55 7.69
CA VAL A 237 1.50 -5.44 9.05
C VAL A 237 1.23 -6.84 9.60
N ILE A 238 1.52 -7.05 10.87
CA ILE A 238 1.10 -8.26 11.57
C ILE A 238 -0.26 -7.97 12.19
N LEU A 239 -1.29 -8.63 11.69
CA LEU A 239 -2.62 -8.63 12.27
C LEU A 239 -2.76 -9.81 13.23
N GLU A 240 -3.32 -9.55 14.39
CA GLU A 240 -3.42 -10.54 15.45
C GLU A 240 -4.76 -10.44 16.20
N GLU A 241 -5.28 -11.57 16.63
CA GLU A 241 -6.44 -11.58 17.50
C GLU A 241 -6.10 -10.96 18.85
N LEU A 242 -6.96 -10.08 19.34
CA LEU A 242 -6.68 -9.26 20.53
C LEU A 242 -6.30 -10.05 21.78
N GLU A 243 -7.05 -11.10 22.11
CA GLU A 243 -6.79 -11.88 23.33
C GLU A 243 -5.52 -12.73 23.17
N HIS A 244 -5.20 -13.16 21.94
CA HIS A 244 -3.94 -13.80 21.61
C HIS A 244 -2.77 -12.82 21.83
N ALA A 245 -2.86 -11.60 21.31
CA ALA A 245 -1.85 -10.55 21.48
C ALA A 245 -1.63 -10.21 22.97
N LYS A 246 -2.71 -10.01 23.73
CA LYS A 246 -2.64 -9.75 25.17
C LYS A 246 -1.99 -10.90 25.95
N LYS A 247 -2.35 -12.14 25.65
CA LYS A 247 -1.82 -13.32 26.33
C LYS A 247 -0.30 -13.43 26.23
N ARG A 248 0.28 -13.05 25.09
CA ARG A 248 1.73 -13.07 24.89
C ARG A 248 2.43 -11.74 25.25
N GLY A 249 1.67 -10.71 25.68
CA GLY A 249 2.20 -9.41 26.06
C GLY A 249 2.71 -8.58 24.87
N ALA A 250 2.08 -8.74 23.71
CA ALA A 250 2.45 -8.01 22.50
C ALA A 250 2.28 -6.49 22.65
N LYS A 251 3.15 -5.72 22.01
CA LYS A 251 2.86 -4.32 21.71
C LYS A 251 1.67 -4.25 20.75
N ILE A 252 0.73 -3.37 21.02
CA ILE A 252 -0.42 -3.12 20.14
C ILE A 252 -0.32 -1.68 19.65
N TYR A 253 -0.20 -1.49 18.34
CA TYR A 253 -0.10 -0.18 17.70
C TYR A 253 -1.47 0.46 17.49
N ALA A 254 -2.39 -0.30 16.91
CA ALA A 254 -3.74 0.14 16.57
C ALA A 254 -4.65 -1.07 16.46
N GLU A 255 -5.95 -0.83 16.29
CA GLU A 255 -6.96 -1.85 16.01
C GLU A 255 -7.51 -1.63 14.59
N VAL A 256 -7.60 -2.69 13.80
CA VAL A 256 -8.38 -2.67 12.55
C VAL A 256 -9.82 -2.98 12.93
N THR A 257 -10.71 -2.02 12.72
CA THR A 257 -12.10 -2.13 13.19
C THR A 257 -13.11 -2.25 12.07
N GLY A 258 -12.76 -1.81 10.85
CA GLY A 258 -13.67 -1.86 9.72
C GLY A 258 -12.95 -2.04 8.39
N TYR A 259 -13.62 -2.74 7.49
CA TYR A 259 -13.21 -2.95 6.11
C TYR A 259 -14.42 -2.86 5.19
N GLY A 260 -14.32 -2.00 4.18
CA GLY A 260 -15.34 -1.86 3.15
C GLY A 260 -14.72 -1.96 1.76
N CYS A 261 -15.44 -2.57 0.83
CA CYS A 261 -15.07 -2.61 -0.57
C CYS A 261 -16.30 -2.49 -1.47
N SER A 262 -16.09 -2.03 -2.70
CA SER A 262 -17.12 -1.87 -3.72
C SER A 262 -16.50 -1.93 -5.11
N SER A 263 -17.34 -1.92 -6.12
CA SER A 263 -16.92 -1.77 -7.51
C SER A 263 -17.72 -0.63 -8.16
N ASP A 264 -17.04 0.21 -8.92
CA ASP A 264 -17.70 1.27 -9.72
C ASP A 264 -18.57 0.71 -10.85
N ALA A 265 -18.17 -0.45 -11.41
CA ALA A 265 -18.80 -1.05 -12.58
C ALA A 265 -19.01 -0.05 -13.73
N TYR A 266 -18.03 0.83 -13.94
CA TYR A 266 -18.15 1.98 -14.84
C TYR A 266 -17.16 1.93 -16.01
N HIS A 267 -15.84 1.96 -15.73
CA HIS A 267 -14.78 2.01 -16.74
C HIS A 267 -13.54 1.24 -16.31
N ILE A 268 -12.72 0.78 -17.27
CA ILE A 268 -11.54 -0.06 -16.96
C ILE A 268 -10.41 0.70 -16.25
N THR A 269 -10.29 2.02 -16.42
CA THR A 269 -9.20 2.83 -15.86
C THR A 269 -9.67 4.11 -15.16
N SER A 270 -10.86 4.63 -15.47
CA SER A 270 -11.38 5.85 -14.86
C SER A 270 -12.32 5.52 -13.69
N PRO A 271 -12.17 6.15 -12.52
CA PRO A 271 -13.19 6.06 -11.47
C PRO A 271 -14.54 6.63 -11.96
N ALA A 272 -15.64 6.24 -11.32
CA ALA A 272 -16.94 6.83 -11.57
C ALA A 272 -16.97 8.30 -11.15
N GLU A 273 -17.47 9.16 -12.03
CA GLU A 273 -17.44 10.62 -11.86
C GLU A 273 -18.20 11.13 -10.62
N ASP A 274 -19.22 10.39 -10.21
CA ASP A 274 -20.03 10.71 -9.03
C ASP A 274 -19.35 10.34 -7.71
N GLY A 275 -18.29 9.50 -7.73
CA GLY A 275 -17.59 9.01 -6.55
C GLY A 275 -18.40 8.02 -5.68
N ALA A 276 -19.56 7.56 -6.16
CA ALA A 276 -20.47 6.72 -5.36
C ALA A 276 -19.85 5.38 -4.93
N GLY A 277 -19.03 4.76 -5.79
CA GLY A 277 -18.31 3.51 -5.45
C GLY A 277 -17.36 3.70 -4.28
N ALA A 278 -16.46 4.67 -4.36
CA ALA A 278 -15.50 4.97 -3.29
C ALA A 278 -16.22 5.40 -1.99
N ALA A 279 -17.27 6.22 -2.09
CA ALA A 279 -18.11 6.57 -0.94
C ALA A 279 -18.72 5.33 -0.27
N THR A 280 -19.21 4.38 -1.07
CA THR A 280 -19.78 3.11 -0.58
C THR A 280 -18.75 2.28 0.19
N ALA A 281 -17.49 2.24 -0.27
CA ALA A 281 -16.42 1.55 0.45
C ALA A 281 -16.17 2.19 1.83
N MET A 282 -16.04 3.51 1.92
CA MET A 282 -15.89 4.25 3.20
C MET A 282 -17.07 4.03 4.13
N ILE A 283 -18.30 4.18 3.65
CA ILE A 283 -19.54 3.97 4.43
C ILE A 283 -19.60 2.52 4.95
N SER A 284 -19.20 1.55 4.12
CA SER A 284 -19.19 0.14 4.51
C SER A 284 -18.16 -0.14 5.60
N ALA A 285 -16.97 0.47 5.54
CA ALA A 285 -15.94 0.36 6.58
C ALA A 285 -16.43 0.97 7.90
N MET A 286 -17.06 2.16 7.88
CA MET A 286 -17.65 2.78 9.08
C MET A 286 -18.79 1.93 9.67
N ARG A 287 -19.67 1.39 8.82
CA ARG A 287 -20.75 0.49 9.26
C ARG A 287 -20.21 -0.78 9.91
N ASP A 288 -19.17 -1.36 9.33
CA ASP A 288 -18.53 -2.56 9.85
C ASP A 288 -17.91 -2.32 11.25
N ALA A 289 -17.31 -1.15 11.43
CA ALA A 289 -16.74 -0.70 12.69
C ALA A 289 -17.79 -0.25 13.73
N GLY A 290 -19.01 0.04 13.31
CA GLY A 290 -20.04 0.67 14.16
C GLY A 290 -19.70 2.12 14.56
N VAL A 291 -19.03 2.86 13.68
CA VAL A 291 -18.54 4.22 13.89
C VAL A 291 -19.35 5.19 13.04
N ASN A 292 -19.72 6.35 13.60
CA ASN A 292 -20.42 7.40 12.87
C ASN A 292 -19.42 8.26 12.06
N PRO A 293 -19.85 8.88 10.97
CA PRO A 293 -18.99 9.77 10.17
C PRO A 293 -18.29 10.86 10.99
N GLU A 294 -18.97 11.44 11.97
CA GLU A 294 -18.47 12.54 12.81
C GLU A 294 -17.31 12.13 13.74
N GLU A 295 -17.07 10.82 13.93
CA GLU A 295 -15.97 10.31 14.73
C GLU A 295 -14.66 10.20 13.94
N ILE A 296 -14.72 10.28 12.60
CA ILE A 296 -13.56 10.19 11.72
C ILE A 296 -12.88 11.56 11.63
N THR A 297 -11.64 11.61 12.05
CA THR A 297 -10.85 12.86 12.07
C THR A 297 -9.80 12.92 10.97
N TYR A 298 -9.42 11.77 10.38
CA TYR A 298 -8.34 11.69 9.43
C TYR A 298 -8.59 10.67 8.32
N ILE A 299 -8.20 11.04 7.09
CA ILE A 299 -8.20 10.17 5.90
C ILE A 299 -6.83 10.23 5.23
N ASN A 300 -6.17 9.07 5.11
CA ASN A 300 -5.09 8.87 4.15
C ASN A 300 -5.75 8.52 2.81
N ALA A 301 -5.76 9.47 1.91
CA ALA A 301 -6.47 9.36 0.65
C ALA A 301 -5.69 8.51 -0.36
N HIS A 302 -6.40 7.95 -1.33
CA HIS A 302 -5.75 7.37 -2.50
C HIS A 302 -4.90 8.41 -3.21
N GLY A 303 -5.42 9.63 -3.44
CA GLY A 303 -4.66 10.84 -3.78
C GLY A 303 -3.48 10.60 -4.72
N THR A 304 -3.73 10.28 -5.99
CA THR A 304 -2.69 9.86 -6.93
C THR A 304 -1.99 11.00 -7.64
N SER A 305 -2.42 12.26 -7.45
CA SER A 305 -1.95 13.38 -8.26
C SER A 305 -2.44 13.33 -9.73
N THR A 306 -3.43 12.49 -10.03
CA THR A 306 -4.12 12.54 -11.33
C THR A 306 -5.36 13.42 -11.23
N HIS A 307 -5.68 14.11 -12.33
CA HIS A 307 -6.79 15.07 -12.32
C HIS A 307 -8.12 14.42 -11.91
N HIS A 308 -8.48 13.30 -12.52
CA HIS A 308 -9.78 12.64 -12.30
C HIS A 308 -9.86 11.95 -10.94
N ASN A 309 -8.81 11.22 -10.54
CA ASN A 309 -8.85 10.52 -9.25
C ASN A 309 -9.08 11.49 -8.09
N ASP A 310 -8.28 12.56 -8.02
CA ASP A 310 -8.32 13.47 -6.87
C ASP A 310 -9.66 14.23 -6.82
N LEU A 311 -10.22 14.57 -7.99
CA LEU A 311 -11.55 15.18 -8.09
C LEU A 311 -12.66 14.23 -7.63
N PHE A 312 -12.65 12.98 -8.12
CA PHE A 312 -13.72 12.03 -7.83
C PHE A 312 -13.62 11.47 -6.41
N GLU A 313 -12.42 11.32 -5.86
CA GLU A 313 -12.23 10.99 -4.45
C GLU A 313 -12.72 12.11 -3.53
N THR A 314 -12.50 13.39 -3.89
CA THR A 314 -13.09 14.54 -3.20
C THR A 314 -14.61 14.45 -3.14
N ARG A 315 -15.26 14.14 -4.28
CA ARG A 315 -16.71 13.91 -4.34
C ARG A 315 -17.15 12.75 -3.46
N ALA A 316 -16.40 11.65 -3.50
CA ALA A 316 -16.68 10.46 -2.68
C ALA A 316 -16.61 10.76 -1.17
N ILE A 317 -15.61 11.51 -0.73
CA ILE A 317 -15.49 11.93 0.67
C ILE A 317 -16.68 12.81 1.08
N LYS A 318 -17.06 13.78 0.23
CA LYS A 318 -18.25 14.60 0.49
C LYS A 318 -19.54 13.76 0.59
N LEU A 319 -19.70 12.76 -0.26
CA LEU A 319 -20.84 11.83 -0.21
C LEU A 319 -20.85 10.98 1.07
N ALA A 320 -19.69 10.52 1.51
CA ALA A 320 -19.58 9.64 2.68
C ALA A 320 -19.77 10.40 4.01
N PHE A 321 -19.34 11.66 4.09
CA PHE A 321 -19.23 12.41 5.34
C PHE A 321 -20.15 13.65 5.40
N GLY A 322 -20.78 14.03 4.29
CA GLY A 322 -21.64 15.23 4.24
C GLY A 322 -20.90 16.50 4.64
N GLU A 323 -21.49 17.31 5.50
CA GLU A 323 -20.88 18.55 5.99
C GLU A 323 -19.60 18.33 6.81
N HIS A 324 -19.50 17.19 7.50
CA HIS A 324 -18.31 16.83 8.30
C HIS A 324 -17.05 16.62 7.45
N ALA A 325 -17.20 16.40 6.14
CA ALA A 325 -16.05 16.22 5.22
C ALA A 325 -15.02 17.38 5.29
N LYS A 326 -15.47 18.59 5.63
CA LYS A 326 -14.62 19.80 5.73
C LYS A 326 -13.76 19.83 6.98
N ASP A 327 -14.14 19.08 8.01
CA ASP A 327 -13.46 19.03 9.31
C ASP A 327 -12.38 17.92 9.34
N ILE A 328 -12.42 16.97 8.38
CA ILE A 328 -11.51 15.85 8.30
C ILE A 328 -10.17 16.29 7.72
N ARG A 329 -9.06 15.91 8.37
CA ARG A 329 -7.71 16.06 7.82
C ARG A 329 -7.52 15.03 6.70
N ILE A 330 -7.04 15.48 5.54
CA ILE A 330 -6.82 14.62 4.38
C ILE A 330 -5.39 14.81 3.88
N ASN A 331 -4.65 13.74 3.71
CA ASN A 331 -3.35 13.77 3.07
C ASN A 331 -3.17 12.62 2.07
N SER A 332 -2.05 12.63 1.36
CA SER A 332 -1.60 11.50 0.54
C SER A 332 -0.11 11.26 0.71
N THR A 333 0.23 10.07 1.18
CA THR A 333 1.62 9.59 1.33
C THR A 333 2.35 9.50 -0.02
N LYS A 334 1.61 9.36 -1.12
CA LYS A 334 2.14 9.31 -2.49
C LYS A 334 2.91 10.57 -2.90
N SER A 335 2.68 11.69 -2.22
CA SER A 335 3.46 12.92 -2.43
C SER A 335 4.96 12.75 -2.16
N MET A 336 5.34 11.80 -1.31
CA MET A 336 6.72 11.54 -0.91
C MET A 336 7.32 10.30 -1.59
N ILE A 337 6.51 9.25 -1.79
CA ILE A 337 6.99 7.94 -2.23
C ILE A 337 6.49 7.52 -3.62
N GLY A 338 5.71 8.36 -4.29
CA GLY A 338 5.02 7.96 -5.50
C GLY A 338 3.92 6.93 -5.26
N HIS A 339 3.41 6.34 -6.32
CA HIS A 339 2.34 5.34 -6.28
C HIS A 339 2.94 3.93 -6.36
N LEU A 340 2.93 3.19 -5.24
CA LEU A 340 3.49 1.84 -5.14
C LEU A 340 2.55 0.75 -5.71
N LEU A 341 1.57 1.10 -6.52
CA LEU A 341 0.61 0.20 -7.15
C LEU A 341 -0.01 -0.80 -6.15
N GLY A 342 0.25 -2.11 -6.30
CA GLY A 342 -0.28 -3.13 -5.39
C GLY A 342 0.20 -3.03 -3.93
N ALA A 343 1.31 -2.34 -3.68
CA ALA A 343 1.81 -2.07 -2.33
C ALA A 343 1.22 -0.80 -1.70
N ALA A 344 0.60 0.08 -2.50
CA ALA A 344 0.20 1.41 -2.06
C ALA A 344 -0.68 1.39 -0.80
N GLY A 345 -1.78 0.63 -0.82
CA GLY A 345 -2.69 0.58 0.33
C GLY A 345 -2.07 -0.05 1.59
N ALA A 346 -1.04 -0.87 1.44
CA ALA A 346 -0.35 -1.45 2.58
C ALA A 346 0.55 -0.43 3.28
N ILE A 347 1.33 0.36 2.54
CA ILE A 347 2.17 1.41 3.14
C ILE A 347 1.32 2.55 3.70
N GLU A 348 0.17 2.85 3.09
CA GLU A 348 -0.78 3.84 3.58
C GLU A 348 -1.47 3.38 4.86
N CYS A 349 -1.83 2.10 4.97
CA CYS A 349 -2.31 1.51 6.22
C CYS A 349 -1.25 1.61 7.33
N LEU A 350 0.01 1.23 7.04
CA LEU A 350 1.13 1.36 7.97
C LEU A 350 1.34 2.83 8.39
N THR A 351 1.22 3.77 7.45
CA THR A 351 1.31 5.20 7.74
C THR A 351 0.20 5.63 8.70
N CYS A 352 -1.07 5.24 8.47
CA CYS A 352 -2.17 5.50 9.39
C CYS A 352 -1.90 4.93 10.79
N VAL A 353 -1.33 3.72 10.89
CA VAL A 353 -0.94 3.13 12.18
C VAL A 353 0.08 4.00 12.91
N LYS A 354 1.08 4.52 12.22
CA LYS A 354 2.10 5.40 12.80
C LYS A 354 1.54 6.77 13.20
N GLU A 355 0.61 7.30 12.41
CA GLU A 355 -0.05 8.56 12.72
C GLU A 355 -0.95 8.44 13.96
N ILE A 356 -1.66 7.31 14.09
CA ILE A 356 -2.44 6.99 15.30
C ILE A 356 -1.52 6.84 16.53
N GLU A 357 -0.40 6.12 16.39
CA GLU A 357 0.56 5.88 17.48
C GLU A 357 1.16 7.18 18.01
N GLU A 358 1.60 8.06 17.11
CA GLU A 358 2.35 9.26 17.47
C GLU A 358 1.51 10.54 17.60
N GLY A 359 0.24 10.52 17.14
CA GLY A 359 -0.58 11.73 17.08
C GLY A 359 0.01 12.77 16.12
N TYR A 360 0.47 12.30 14.96
CA TYR A 360 1.15 13.13 13.98
C TYR A 360 0.61 12.84 12.57
N ILE A 361 -0.04 13.81 11.95
CA ILE A 361 -0.56 13.74 10.57
C ILE A 361 0.43 14.44 9.63
N HIS A 362 0.98 13.73 8.64
CA HIS A 362 1.96 14.31 7.73
C HIS A 362 1.33 15.24 6.68
N ALA A 363 2.14 16.15 6.15
CA ALA A 363 1.75 17.02 5.04
C ALA A 363 1.63 16.23 3.72
N THR A 364 0.77 16.70 2.82
CA THR A 364 0.84 16.37 1.39
C THR A 364 1.93 17.25 0.77
N VAL A 365 3.13 16.70 0.60
CA VAL A 365 4.30 17.45 0.15
C VAL A 365 4.07 17.96 -1.28
N GLY A 366 4.43 19.22 -1.54
CA GLY A 366 4.22 19.85 -2.85
C GLY A 366 2.79 20.37 -3.12
N TYR A 367 1.85 20.21 -2.17
CA TYR A 367 0.54 20.85 -2.26
C TYR A 367 0.67 22.35 -1.95
N GLU A 368 0.68 23.18 -2.98
CA GLU A 368 0.92 24.61 -2.88
C GLU A 368 -0.25 25.44 -3.39
N THR A 369 -0.83 25.06 -4.52
CA THR A 369 -1.87 25.80 -5.23
C THR A 369 -3.22 25.10 -5.08
N PRO A 370 -4.16 25.65 -4.29
CA PRO A 370 -5.51 25.11 -4.15
C PRO A 370 -6.25 25.05 -5.49
N ASP A 371 -7.00 23.97 -5.71
CA ASP A 371 -7.92 23.82 -6.81
C ASP A 371 -9.36 24.12 -6.31
N GLU A 372 -10.08 24.99 -6.99
CA GLU A 372 -11.43 25.43 -6.57
C GLU A 372 -12.46 24.29 -6.52
N GLU A 373 -12.22 23.20 -7.29
CA GLU A 373 -13.08 22.01 -7.28
C GLU A 373 -12.76 21.06 -6.13
N LEU A 374 -11.61 21.23 -5.47
CA LEU A 374 -11.07 20.40 -4.39
C LEU A 374 -11.10 21.20 -3.08
N ASP A 375 -12.29 21.43 -2.52
CA ASP A 375 -12.55 22.35 -1.41
C ASP A 375 -12.60 21.66 -0.02
N LEU A 376 -11.84 20.57 0.18
CA LEU A 376 -11.70 19.89 1.47
C LEU A 376 -10.43 20.31 2.20
N ASN A 377 -10.22 19.77 3.40
CA ASN A 377 -9.11 20.13 4.26
C ASN A 377 -7.86 19.26 3.98
N TYR A 378 -7.22 19.51 2.84
CA TYR A 378 -5.98 18.86 2.47
C TYR A 378 -4.81 19.41 3.29
N CYS A 379 -4.03 18.49 3.91
CA CYS A 379 -2.93 18.85 4.80
C CYS A 379 -1.76 19.49 4.02
N LYS A 380 -1.72 20.82 3.99
CA LYS A 380 -0.60 21.59 3.42
C LYS A 380 0.64 21.54 4.32
N GLU A 381 0.44 21.36 5.60
CA GLU A 381 1.47 21.22 6.64
C GLU A 381 1.14 20.00 7.52
N ALA A 382 2.09 19.57 8.30
CA ALA A 382 1.88 18.50 9.27
C ALA A 382 1.15 19.02 10.51
N TYR A 383 0.38 18.13 11.16
CA TYR A 383 -0.38 18.45 12.37
C TYR A 383 0.00 17.50 13.49
N GLU A 384 0.18 18.05 14.70
CA GLU A 384 0.33 17.27 15.93
C GLU A 384 -1.04 17.28 16.63
N GLU A 385 -1.79 16.20 16.46
CA GLU A 385 -3.12 16.06 17.06
C GLU A 385 -3.46 14.59 17.27
N GLU A 386 -4.33 14.29 18.22
CA GLU A 386 -4.79 12.91 18.45
C GLU A 386 -5.61 12.40 17.28
N VAL A 387 -5.29 11.18 16.81
CA VAL A 387 -6.00 10.48 15.74
C VAL A 387 -6.74 9.28 16.33
N PRO A 388 -7.99 9.46 16.80
CA PRO A 388 -8.77 8.37 17.37
C PRO A 388 -9.19 7.34 16.33
N TYR A 389 -9.51 7.79 15.11
CA TYR A 389 -9.87 6.97 13.97
C TYR A 389 -9.23 7.49 12.68
N ALA A 390 -8.73 6.59 11.87
CA ALA A 390 -8.19 6.89 10.55
C ALA A 390 -8.84 5.99 9.49
N ILE A 391 -9.11 6.55 8.32
CA ILE A 391 -9.48 5.78 7.11
C ILE A 391 -8.32 5.81 6.13
N SER A 392 -7.98 4.64 5.59
CA SER A 392 -7.07 4.49 4.44
C SER A 392 -7.86 4.06 3.23
N ASN A 393 -7.82 4.85 2.15
CA ASN A 393 -8.54 4.60 0.91
C ASN A 393 -7.63 4.09 -0.20
N SER A 394 -8.12 3.16 -0.98
CA SER A 394 -7.48 2.74 -2.24
C SER A 394 -8.51 2.60 -3.36
N LEU A 395 -8.21 3.22 -4.49
CA LEU A 395 -9.02 3.18 -5.71
C LEU A 395 -8.20 2.57 -6.83
N GLY A 396 -8.65 1.45 -7.40
CA GLY A 396 -7.89 0.67 -8.38
C GLY A 396 -8.53 0.65 -9.77
N PHE A 397 -7.70 0.50 -10.79
CA PHE A 397 -8.17 0.21 -12.13
C PHE A 397 -9.12 -1.00 -12.10
N GLY A 398 -10.16 -0.98 -12.96
CA GLY A 398 -11.27 -1.91 -12.90
C GLY A 398 -12.41 -1.44 -11.99
N GLY A 399 -12.28 -0.25 -11.37
CA GLY A 399 -13.27 0.30 -10.46
C GLY A 399 -13.25 -0.36 -9.08
N HIS A 400 -12.12 -0.91 -8.66
CA HIS A 400 -11.96 -1.51 -7.34
C HIS A 400 -11.75 -0.42 -6.29
N ASN A 401 -12.67 -0.32 -5.34
CA ASN A 401 -12.58 0.59 -4.21
C ASN A 401 -12.47 -0.20 -2.91
N ALA A 402 -11.53 0.19 -2.04
CA ALA A 402 -11.34 -0.41 -0.74
C ALA A 402 -10.99 0.65 0.32
N SER A 403 -11.54 0.50 1.51
CA SER A 403 -11.29 1.37 2.67
C SER A 403 -11.06 0.52 3.91
N LEU A 404 -9.99 0.81 4.64
CA LEU A 404 -9.72 0.28 5.96
C LEU A 404 -10.01 1.36 6.99
N LEU A 405 -10.65 0.99 8.09
CA LEU A 405 -10.85 1.84 9.25
C LEU A 405 -10.00 1.33 10.40
N LEU A 406 -9.11 2.18 10.87
CA LEU A 406 -8.21 1.94 11.98
C LEU A 406 -8.63 2.79 13.18
N LYS A 407 -8.40 2.27 14.38
CA LYS A 407 -8.73 2.90 15.64
C LYS A 407 -7.52 2.89 16.56
N LYS A 408 -7.35 3.97 17.33
CA LYS A 408 -6.40 4.01 18.43
C LYS A 408 -6.76 2.95 19.46
N TYR A 409 -5.81 2.07 19.76
CA TYR A 409 -6.01 1.05 20.78
C TYR A 409 -6.05 1.68 22.16
N GLN A 410 -7.05 1.29 22.94
CA GLN A 410 -7.18 1.63 24.35
C GLN A 410 -7.16 0.32 25.14
N ALA A 411 -6.20 0.21 26.08
CA ALA A 411 -5.94 -0.99 26.88
C ALA A 411 -7.09 -1.35 27.82
#